data_dfb222bc7a0c50e86b287c9f5345a314
#
_entry.id   dfb222bc7a0c50e86b287c9f5345a314
#
_cell.length_a   1.000
_cell.length_b   1.000
_cell.length_c   1.000
_cell.angle_alpha   90.00
_cell.angle_beta   90.00
_cell.angle_gamma   90.00
#
_symmetry.space_group_name_H-M   'P 1'
#
loop_
_entity.id
_entity.type
_entity.pdbx_description
1 polymer ?
#
loop_
_entity_poly.entity_id
_entity_poly.type
_entity_poly.pdbx_seq_one_letter_code
_entity_poly.pdbx_strand_id
1 'polypeptide(L)'
;MIKDVEILPPLTEDNYYQDRYYMSTSRLKEYIKCLLRQQVVDLGFWPEKTETESLLVGNYVHSYFENKEAHEAFLEMNRDKIISQRGKTAGQVKASFKQADKMIAALEKEELFNRLYHGTDDEMVEKERIITGTLEGIPFKCKIDSLNLSGGYFIDLKTMESLQSEKYSTTLHRYTKSLLYNIVEYQYTLQMYVYQELLKQTYGYEFTPYIMAVSKEPVPDKELILIDDTIIEMGRDIFYGHVEALKDALAHKSVEGCGHCDYCLTNKSLTTAKTVAEFLQQ
;
A
#
# COMPACT_ATOMS: atom_id res chain seq x y z
N MET A 1 -36.10 9.16 17.07
CA MET A 1 -35.44 7.87 17.31
C MET A 1 -33.96 8.08 17.06
N ILE A 2 -33.15 8.06 18.11
CA ILE A 2 -31.71 8.10 18.06
C ILE A 2 -31.35 6.72 17.49
N LYS A 3 -30.78 6.65 16.27
CA LYS A 3 -30.22 5.40 15.76
C LYS A 3 -29.13 5.01 16.74
N ASP A 4 -29.18 3.78 17.24
CA ASP A 4 -28.14 3.20 18.05
C ASP A 4 -26.80 3.41 17.29
N VAL A 5 -25.92 4.20 17.89
CA VAL A 5 -24.55 4.35 17.39
C VAL A 5 -23.90 3.00 17.68
N GLU A 6 -23.75 2.19 16.66
CA GLU A 6 -23.01 0.94 16.75
C GLU A 6 -21.59 1.30 17.17
N ILE A 7 -21.27 1.04 18.44
CA ILE A 7 -19.91 1.26 18.96
C ILE A 7 -19.07 0.15 18.39
N LEU A 8 -18.36 0.46 17.32
CA LEU A 8 -17.41 -0.46 16.70
C LEU A 8 -16.25 -0.73 17.66
N PRO A 9 -15.75 -1.96 17.70
CA PRO A 9 -14.55 -2.25 18.49
C PRO A 9 -13.39 -1.39 17.99
N PRO A 10 -12.55 -0.87 18.90
CA PRO A 10 -11.41 -0.07 18.50
C PRO A 10 -10.48 -0.88 17.60
N LEU A 11 -9.95 -0.24 16.58
CA LEU A 11 -8.92 -0.83 15.73
C LEU A 11 -7.63 -0.95 16.52
N THR A 12 -7.06 -2.17 16.54
CA THR A 12 -5.81 -2.50 17.20
C THR A 12 -4.89 -3.21 16.19
N GLU A 13 -3.63 -3.43 16.53
CA GLU A 13 -2.70 -4.22 15.72
C GLU A 13 -3.28 -5.61 15.40
N ASP A 14 -3.91 -6.27 16.39
CA ASP A 14 -4.43 -7.63 16.25
C ASP A 14 -5.58 -7.76 15.25
N ASN A 15 -6.40 -6.71 15.09
CA ASN A 15 -7.58 -6.77 14.22
C ASN A 15 -7.45 -5.91 12.96
N TYR A 16 -6.39 -5.12 12.80
CA TYR A 16 -6.24 -4.18 11.69
C TYR A 16 -6.41 -4.82 10.30
N TYR A 17 -5.78 -5.96 10.08
CA TYR A 17 -5.82 -6.63 8.77
C TYR A 17 -7.12 -7.41 8.52
N GLN A 18 -7.79 -7.88 9.56
CA GLN A 18 -9.06 -8.61 9.47
C GLN A 18 -10.27 -7.69 9.37
N ASP A 19 -10.16 -6.46 9.86
CA ASP A 19 -11.25 -5.49 9.82
C ASP A 19 -11.63 -5.14 8.38
N ARG A 20 -12.92 -5.20 8.08
CA ARG A 20 -13.52 -4.88 6.77
C ARG A 20 -14.45 -3.68 6.80
N TYR A 21 -14.72 -3.12 7.95
CA TYR A 21 -15.55 -1.93 8.10
C TYR A 21 -14.84 -0.70 7.54
N TYR A 22 -13.58 -0.51 7.93
CA TYR A 22 -12.77 0.59 7.41
C TYR A 22 -12.17 0.24 6.05
N MET A 23 -12.21 1.19 5.12
CA MET A 23 -11.51 1.11 3.85
C MET A 23 -10.02 1.38 4.07
N SER A 24 -9.14 0.48 3.65
CA SER A 24 -7.72 0.76 3.53
C SER A 24 -7.36 1.24 2.13
N THR A 25 -6.27 1.98 1.98
CA THR A 25 -5.80 2.43 0.67
C THR A 25 -5.49 1.25 -0.27
N SER A 26 -4.97 0.14 0.26
CA SER A 26 -4.73 -1.07 -0.53
C SER A 26 -6.01 -1.66 -1.10
N ARG A 27 -7.08 -1.74 -0.29
CA ARG A 27 -8.40 -2.21 -0.74
C ARG A 27 -9.05 -1.25 -1.73
N LEU A 28 -8.91 0.06 -1.51
CA LEU A 28 -9.35 1.09 -2.46
C LEU A 28 -8.68 0.92 -3.83
N LYS A 29 -7.37 0.69 -3.87
CA LYS A 29 -6.63 0.42 -5.11
C LYS A 29 -7.15 -0.82 -5.86
N GLU A 30 -7.57 -1.86 -5.15
CA GLU A 30 -8.18 -3.03 -5.79
C GLU A 30 -9.58 -2.71 -6.38
N TYR A 31 -10.38 -1.88 -5.71
CA TYR A 31 -11.64 -1.36 -6.27
C TYR A 31 -11.40 -0.53 -7.53
N ILE A 32 -10.40 0.36 -7.52
CA ILE A 32 -10.02 1.17 -8.69
C ILE A 32 -9.61 0.30 -9.88
N LYS A 33 -8.91 -0.81 -9.64
CA LYS A 33 -8.54 -1.76 -10.70
C LYS A 33 -9.75 -2.47 -11.31
N CYS A 34 -10.71 -2.87 -10.49
CA CYS A 34 -11.95 -3.50 -10.96
C CYS A 34 -13.01 -3.52 -9.85
N LEU A 35 -14.00 -2.65 -9.97
CA LEU A 35 -15.10 -2.54 -8.99
C LEU A 35 -15.80 -3.87 -8.79
N LEU A 36 -16.20 -4.53 -9.87
CA LEU A 36 -16.95 -5.80 -9.81
C LEU A 36 -16.12 -6.91 -9.16
N ARG A 37 -14.85 -7.06 -9.55
CA ARG A 37 -13.98 -8.08 -8.93
C ARG A 37 -13.85 -7.86 -7.43
N GLN A 38 -13.56 -6.64 -7.00
CA GLN A 38 -13.36 -6.37 -5.58
C GLN A 38 -14.67 -6.49 -4.78
N GLN A 39 -15.80 -6.10 -5.36
CA GLN A 39 -17.11 -6.32 -4.73
C GLN A 39 -17.38 -7.80 -4.47
N VAL A 40 -17.13 -8.70 -5.45
CA VAL A 40 -17.32 -10.14 -5.25
C VAL A 40 -16.30 -10.79 -4.34
N VAL A 41 -15.08 -10.23 -4.24
CA VAL A 41 -14.08 -10.63 -3.23
C VAL A 41 -14.59 -10.30 -1.83
N ASP A 42 -15.09 -9.09 -1.61
CA ASP A 42 -15.60 -8.64 -0.32
C ASP A 42 -16.84 -9.42 0.14
N LEU A 43 -17.64 -9.89 -0.81
CA LEU A 43 -18.77 -10.79 -0.57
C LEU A 43 -18.38 -12.27 -0.35
N GLY A 44 -17.10 -12.60 -0.47
CA GLY A 44 -16.58 -13.97 -0.30
C GLY A 44 -16.83 -14.91 -1.49
N PHE A 45 -17.27 -14.39 -2.63
CA PHE A 45 -17.54 -15.20 -3.84
C PHE A 45 -16.33 -15.34 -4.77
N TRP A 46 -15.26 -14.59 -4.53
CA TRP A 46 -14.00 -14.69 -5.26
C TRP A 46 -12.82 -14.60 -4.30
N PRO A 47 -11.74 -15.35 -4.52
CA PRO A 47 -10.60 -15.35 -3.61
C PRO A 47 -9.87 -14.01 -3.61
N GLU A 48 -9.36 -13.63 -2.46
CA GLU A 48 -8.37 -12.56 -2.35
C GLU A 48 -7.07 -12.95 -3.07
N LYS A 49 -6.29 -11.93 -3.44
CA LYS A 49 -4.94 -12.18 -3.96
C LYS A 49 -4.07 -12.80 -2.89
N THR A 50 -3.32 -13.82 -3.27
CA THR A 50 -2.34 -14.45 -2.38
C THR A 50 -1.17 -13.52 -2.12
N GLU A 51 -0.62 -13.58 -0.91
CA GLU A 51 0.59 -12.89 -0.55
C GLU A 51 1.76 -13.34 -1.44
N THR A 52 2.45 -12.40 -2.06
CA THR A 52 3.64 -12.68 -2.87
C THR A 52 4.90 -12.64 -2.02
N GLU A 53 5.97 -13.35 -2.44
CA GLU A 53 7.27 -13.27 -1.78
C GLU A 53 7.80 -11.82 -1.74
N SER A 54 7.53 -11.04 -2.79
CA SER A 54 7.92 -9.63 -2.83
C SER A 54 7.24 -8.78 -1.75
N LEU A 55 5.95 -9.04 -1.46
CA LEU A 55 5.22 -8.38 -0.38
C LEU A 55 5.75 -8.83 0.99
N LEU A 56 6.00 -10.14 1.14
CA LEU A 56 6.56 -10.69 2.38
C LEU A 56 7.95 -10.12 2.70
N VAL A 57 8.80 -9.91 1.67
CA VAL A 57 10.09 -9.21 1.82
C VAL A 57 9.89 -7.76 2.26
N GLY A 58 8.88 -7.06 1.73
CA GLY A 58 8.51 -5.73 2.20
C GLY A 58 8.14 -5.74 3.69
N ASN A 59 7.23 -6.63 4.09
CA ASN A 59 6.79 -6.78 5.48
C ASN A 59 7.95 -7.14 6.43
N TYR A 60 8.93 -7.93 5.96
CA TYR A 60 10.16 -8.23 6.71
C TYR A 60 10.96 -6.96 7.04
N VAL A 61 11.14 -6.06 6.06
CA VAL A 61 11.85 -4.80 6.26
C VAL A 61 11.05 -3.87 7.18
N HIS A 62 9.73 -3.76 6.98
CA HIS A 62 8.86 -2.94 7.83
C HIS A 62 8.88 -3.40 9.28
N SER A 63 8.71 -4.69 9.56
CA SER A 63 8.73 -5.23 10.92
C SER A 63 10.04 -4.95 11.66
N TYR A 64 11.18 -4.94 10.93
CA TYR A 64 12.48 -4.60 11.51
C TYR A 64 12.54 -3.16 12.01
N PHE A 65 12.03 -2.22 11.20
CA PHE A 65 12.03 -0.79 11.54
C PHE A 65 10.87 -0.38 12.46
N GLU A 66 9.91 -1.25 12.68
CA GLU A 66 8.86 -1.06 13.68
C GLU A 66 9.45 -1.17 15.09
N ASN A 67 9.84 -2.36 15.49
CA ASN A 67 10.58 -2.66 16.72
C ASN A 67 11.08 -4.10 16.72
N LYS A 68 11.92 -4.43 17.70
CA LYS A 68 12.53 -5.76 17.82
C LYS A 68 11.50 -6.87 18.02
N GLU A 69 10.51 -6.63 18.87
CA GLU A 69 9.47 -7.59 19.24
C GLU A 69 8.58 -7.92 18.03
N ALA A 70 8.19 -6.92 17.25
CA ALA A 70 7.43 -7.09 16.01
C ALA A 70 8.21 -7.88 14.97
N HIS A 71 9.52 -7.63 14.84
CA HIS A 71 10.36 -8.38 13.91
C HIS A 71 10.53 -9.85 14.33
N GLU A 72 10.78 -10.10 15.60
CA GLU A 72 10.87 -11.48 16.13
C GLU A 72 9.56 -12.25 15.93
N ALA A 73 8.43 -11.63 16.20
CA ALA A 73 7.11 -12.21 15.95
C ALA A 73 6.87 -12.51 14.45
N PHE A 74 7.26 -11.57 13.57
CA PHE A 74 7.17 -11.75 12.13
C PHE A 74 8.02 -12.93 11.65
N LEU A 75 9.26 -13.07 12.13
CA LEU A 75 10.17 -14.17 11.80
C LEU A 75 9.59 -15.52 12.22
N GLU A 76 9.04 -15.62 13.41
CA GLU A 76 8.42 -16.86 13.91
C GLU A 76 7.19 -17.25 13.09
N MET A 77 6.28 -16.29 12.84
CA MET A 77 5.05 -16.51 12.08
C MET A 77 5.32 -16.95 10.62
N ASN A 78 6.39 -16.43 10.00
CA ASN A 78 6.70 -16.66 8.60
C ASN A 78 7.91 -17.58 8.38
N ARG A 79 8.35 -18.30 9.39
CA ARG A 79 9.55 -19.15 9.35
C ARG A 79 9.60 -20.07 8.14
N ASP A 80 8.49 -20.75 7.84
CA ASP A 80 8.40 -21.69 6.71
C ASP A 80 8.48 -21.00 5.35
N LYS A 81 8.09 -19.72 5.27
CA LYS A 81 8.19 -18.91 4.07
C LYS A 81 9.58 -18.29 3.90
N ILE A 82 10.29 -18.00 5.00
CA ILE A 82 11.62 -17.39 5.05
C ILE A 82 12.72 -18.42 4.84
N ILE A 83 12.58 -19.59 5.45
CA ILE A 83 13.58 -20.66 5.39
C ILE A 83 13.29 -21.59 4.21
N SER A 84 14.33 -21.93 3.47
CA SER A 84 14.24 -22.90 2.37
C SER A 84 13.93 -24.30 2.93
N GLN A 85 12.89 -24.94 2.40
CA GLN A 85 12.42 -26.25 2.87
C GLN A 85 12.99 -27.41 2.05
N ARG A 86 13.63 -27.17 0.90
CA ARG A 86 14.03 -28.23 -0.05
C ARG A 86 15.40 -27.98 -0.67
N GLY A 87 16.00 -29.06 -1.19
CA GLY A 87 17.25 -29.03 -1.95
C GLY A 87 18.49 -28.75 -1.10
N LYS A 88 19.56 -28.28 -1.75
CA LYS A 88 20.86 -28.01 -1.11
C LYS A 88 20.84 -26.84 -0.11
N THR A 89 19.80 -26.01 -0.16
CA THR A 89 19.65 -24.86 0.71
C THR A 89 18.63 -25.09 1.84
N ALA A 90 18.15 -26.34 2.02
CA ALA A 90 17.22 -26.65 3.09
C ALA A 90 17.76 -26.21 4.46
N GLY A 91 16.94 -25.54 5.26
CA GLY A 91 17.33 -24.97 6.56
C GLY A 91 18.04 -23.62 6.48
N GLN A 92 18.32 -23.07 5.30
CA GLN A 92 18.95 -21.77 5.13
C GLN A 92 17.91 -20.68 4.82
N VAL A 93 18.20 -19.44 5.22
CA VAL A 93 17.42 -18.27 4.83
C VAL A 93 17.47 -18.11 3.30
N LYS A 94 16.32 -17.89 2.67
CA LYS A 94 16.21 -17.68 1.22
C LYS A 94 16.96 -16.42 0.79
N ALA A 95 17.40 -16.39 -0.47
CA ALA A 95 18.18 -15.28 -1.03
C ALA A 95 17.44 -13.92 -0.94
N SER A 96 16.12 -13.91 -1.11
CA SER A 96 15.27 -12.72 -1.01
C SER A 96 15.33 -12.06 0.38
N PHE A 97 15.35 -12.84 1.46
CA PHE A 97 15.46 -12.31 2.82
C PHE A 97 16.90 -11.92 3.18
N LYS A 98 17.90 -12.63 2.67
CA LYS A 98 19.30 -12.15 2.76
C LYS A 98 19.49 -10.82 2.05
N GLN A 99 18.72 -10.57 0.97
CA GLN A 99 18.71 -9.28 0.30
C GLN A 99 17.97 -8.23 1.14
N ALA A 100 16.89 -8.61 1.85
CA ALA A 100 16.21 -7.73 2.80
C ALA A 100 17.17 -7.27 3.93
N ASP A 101 17.99 -8.16 4.47
CA ASP A 101 19.01 -7.80 5.47
C ASP A 101 20.00 -6.74 4.94
N LYS A 102 20.37 -6.83 3.64
CA LYS A 102 21.23 -5.81 3.02
C LYS A 102 20.51 -4.47 2.86
N MET A 103 19.20 -4.50 2.54
CA MET A 103 18.39 -3.29 2.46
C MET A 103 18.30 -2.60 3.82
N ILE A 104 18.05 -3.35 4.88
CA ILE A 104 18.06 -2.87 6.26
C ILE A 104 19.41 -2.23 6.59
N ALA A 105 20.50 -2.98 6.39
CA ALA A 105 21.85 -2.49 6.68
C ALA A 105 22.24 -1.26 5.82
N ALA A 106 21.66 -1.08 4.64
CA ALA A 106 21.87 0.10 3.82
C ALA A 106 21.14 1.32 4.38
N LEU A 107 19.93 1.14 4.90
CA LEU A 107 19.15 2.21 5.53
C LEU A 107 19.73 2.62 6.89
N GLU A 108 20.13 1.66 7.73
CA GLU A 108 20.74 1.94 9.05
C GLU A 108 22.02 2.81 8.99
N LYS A 109 22.73 2.76 7.86
CA LYS A 109 23.94 3.57 7.66
C LYS A 109 23.65 5.04 7.30
N GLU A 110 22.40 5.36 6.96
CA GLU A 110 22.02 6.71 6.51
C GLU A 110 21.62 7.58 7.70
N GLU A 111 22.44 8.54 8.04
CA GLU A 111 22.17 9.48 9.13
C GLU A 111 20.87 10.25 8.94
N LEU A 112 20.57 10.66 7.69
CA LEU A 112 19.34 11.39 7.38
C LEU A 112 18.10 10.50 7.59
N PHE A 113 18.15 9.24 7.14
CA PHE A 113 17.08 8.27 7.38
C PHE A 113 16.86 8.07 8.88
N ASN A 114 17.93 7.74 9.62
CA ASN A 114 17.83 7.48 11.05
C ASN A 114 17.25 8.67 11.81
N ARG A 115 17.71 9.89 11.51
CA ARG A 115 17.21 11.12 12.13
C ARG A 115 15.73 11.36 11.85
N LEU A 116 15.28 11.19 10.60
CA LEU A 116 13.91 11.46 10.24
C LEU A 116 12.98 10.30 10.61
N TYR A 117 13.40 9.05 10.41
CA TYR A 117 12.57 7.88 10.67
C TYR A 117 12.43 7.60 12.18
N HIS A 118 13.50 7.72 12.95
CA HIS A 118 13.48 7.46 14.39
C HIS A 118 13.31 8.71 15.22
N GLY A 119 13.58 9.91 14.68
CA GLY A 119 13.58 11.17 15.41
C GLY A 119 14.80 11.32 16.30
N THR A 120 14.76 12.35 17.14
CA THR A 120 15.70 12.60 18.24
C THR A 120 15.05 12.32 19.58
N ASP A 121 15.83 12.30 20.66
CA ASP A 121 15.32 12.03 22.02
C ASP A 121 14.24 13.03 22.48
N ASP A 122 14.22 14.23 21.90
CA ASP A 122 13.24 15.29 22.22
C ASP A 122 12.01 15.28 21.31
N GLU A 123 11.95 14.39 20.31
CA GLU A 123 10.84 14.31 19.35
C GLU A 123 9.89 13.15 19.67
N MET A 124 8.60 13.39 19.48
CA MET A 124 7.57 12.38 19.60
C MET A 124 7.38 11.67 18.26
N VAL A 125 7.93 10.47 18.12
CA VAL A 125 7.79 9.63 16.94
C VAL A 125 7.05 8.34 17.30
N GLU A 126 5.98 8.06 16.58
CA GLU A 126 5.19 6.84 16.73
C GLU A 126 5.39 5.93 15.51
N LYS A 127 5.58 4.62 15.74
CA LYS A 127 5.71 3.61 14.69
C LYS A 127 4.39 2.88 14.49
N GLU A 128 4.15 2.47 13.25
CA GLU A 128 2.96 1.68 12.87
C GLU A 128 1.65 2.26 13.42
N ARG A 129 1.57 3.60 13.47
CA ARG A 129 0.43 4.30 14.08
C ARG A 129 -0.84 4.10 13.26
N ILE A 130 -1.85 3.50 13.87
CA ILE A 130 -3.18 3.34 13.28
C ILE A 130 -3.96 4.66 13.40
N ILE A 131 -4.43 5.16 12.27
CA ILE A 131 -5.28 6.35 12.15
C ILE A 131 -6.57 5.96 11.42
N THR A 132 -7.69 6.47 11.90
CA THR A 132 -9.01 6.31 11.27
C THR A 132 -9.65 7.66 11.02
N GLY A 133 -10.52 7.73 10.04
CA GLY A 133 -11.30 8.94 9.74
C GLY A 133 -12.36 8.65 8.69
N THR A 134 -12.94 9.68 8.11
CA THR A 134 -14.01 9.55 7.12
C THR A 134 -13.72 10.44 5.92
N LEU A 135 -13.67 9.85 4.72
CA LEU A 135 -13.56 10.59 3.46
C LEU A 135 -14.82 10.34 2.63
N GLU A 136 -15.51 11.40 2.26
CA GLU A 136 -16.75 11.35 1.46
C GLU A 136 -17.82 10.39 2.04
N GLY A 137 -17.92 10.31 3.37
CA GLY A 137 -18.85 9.42 4.07
C GLY A 137 -18.41 7.96 4.17
N ILE A 138 -17.24 7.60 3.65
CA ILE A 138 -16.67 6.26 3.75
C ILE A 138 -15.67 6.24 4.92
N PRO A 139 -15.80 5.30 5.89
CA PRO A 139 -14.79 5.12 6.93
C PRO A 139 -13.48 4.62 6.35
N PHE A 140 -12.38 5.28 6.69
CA PHE A 140 -11.04 4.91 6.26
C PHE A 140 -10.12 4.59 7.42
N LYS A 141 -9.14 3.75 7.17
CA LYS A 141 -8.02 3.45 8.07
C LYS A 141 -6.70 3.51 7.32
N CYS A 142 -5.65 3.92 8.03
CA CYS A 142 -4.28 3.73 7.59
C CYS A 142 -3.40 3.32 8.77
N LYS A 143 -2.23 2.79 8.46
CA LYS A 143 -1.17 2.51 9.42
C LYS A 143 0.09 3.20 8.90
N ILE A 144 0.62 4.12 9.70
CA ILE A 144 1.72 5.00 9.34
C ILE A 144 3.04 4.39 9.85
N ASP A 145 3.97 4.08 8.95
CA ASP A 145 5.22 3.40 9.31
C ASP A 145 6.05 4.22 10.33
N SER A 146 6.16 5.53 10.12
CA SER A 146 6.79 6.44 11.07
C SER A 146 6.08 7.81 11.05
N LEU A 147 5.51 8.21 12.17
CA LEU A 147 4.81 9.47 12.36
C LEU A 147 5.56 10.34 13.36
N ASN A 148 6.15 11.44 12.91
CA ASN A 148 6.79 12.43 13.78
C ASN A 148 5.81 13.56 14.09
N LEU A 149 5.22 13.51 15.27
CA LEU A 149 4.26 14.51 15.74
C LEU A 149 4.93 15.86 16.04
N SER A 150 6.15 15.86 16.53
CA SER A 150 6.92 17.08 16.82
C SER A 150 7.34 17.81 15.55
N GLY A 151 7.74 17.05 14.53
CA GLY A 151 8.17 17.59 13.22
C GLY A 151 7.05 17.85 12.24
N GLY A 152 5.83 17.35 12.49
CA GLY A 152 4.69 17.52 11.57
C GLY A 152 4.87 16.80 10.24
N TYR A 153 5.48 15.61 10.23
CA TYR A 153 5.67 14.81 9.03
C TYR A 153 5.48 13.31 9.30
N PHE A 154 5.32 12.56 8.22
CA PHE A 154 5.32 11.10 8.27
C PHE A 154 6.16 10.49 7.14
N ILE A 155 6.65 9.29 7.37
CA ILE A 155 7.45 8.53 6.41
C ILE A 155 6.76 7.21 6.15
N ASP A 156 6.62 6.88 4.87
CA ASP A 156 6.15 5.60 4.37
C ASP A 156 7.33 4.88 3.71
N LEU A 157 7.72 3.73 4.25
CA LEU A 157 8.86 2.94 3.79
C LEU A 157 8.44 2.05 2.62
N LYS A 158 9.15 2.09 1.52
CA LYS A 158 8.86 1.29 0.33
C LYS A 158 10.06 0.48 -0.14
N THR A 159 9.84 -0.81 -0.33
CA THR A 159 10.81 -1.69 -1.00
C THR A 159 10.46 -1.81 -2.47
N MET A 160 11.42 -1.55 -3.37
CA MET A 160 11.23 -1.53 -4.81
C MET A 160 12.23 -2.46 -5.50
N GLU A 161 11.91 -2.96 -6.69
CA GLU A 161 12.81 -3.82 -7.47
C GLU A 161 14.09 -3.07 -7.83
N SER A 162 13.94 -1.86 -8.37
CA SER A 162 15.01 -0.92 -8.70
C SER A 162 14.49 0.51 -8.53
N LEU A 163 15.35 1.49 -8.31
CA LEU A 163 14.99 2.91 -8.33
C LEU A 163 15.30 3.57 -9.68
N GLN A 164 16.35 3.11 -10.36
CA GLN A 164 16.93 3.78 -11.54
C GLN A 164 16.57 3.12 -12.88
N SER A 165 16.09 1.89 -12.90
CA SER A 165 15.71 1.23 -14.16
C SER A 165 14.57 1.99 -14.85
N GLU A 166 14.57 1.99 -16.20
CA GLU A 166 13.56 2.68 -16.97
C GLU A 166 12.32 1.80 -17.18
N LYS A 167 11.13 2.40 -16.98
CA LYS A 167 9.82 1.78 -17.23
C LYS A 167 8.93 2.76 -17.97
N TYR A 168 8.10 2.26 -18.88
CA TYR A 168 7.09 3.07 -19.54
C TYR A 168 5.90 3.27 -18.61
N SER A 169 5.63 4.52 -18.23
CA SER A 169 4.44 4.88 -17.46
C SER A 169 3.27 5.11 -18.41
N THR A 170 2.20 4.38 -18.22
CA THR A 170 0.94 4.56 -18.96
C THR A 170 0.21 5.82 -18.56
N THR A 171 0.30 6.20 -17.29
CA THR A 171 -0.30 7.43 -16.75
C THR A 171 0.41 8.68 -17.24
N LEU A 172 1.75 8.64 -17.29
CA LEU A 172 2.57 9.79 -17.74
C LEU A 172 2.84 9.79 -19.26
N HIS A 173 2.46 8.75 -19.99
CA HIS A 173 2.70 8.54 -21.42
C HIS A 173 4.17 8.69 -21.83
N ARG A 174 5.11 8.25 -20.97
CA ARG A 174 6.56 8.34 -21.22
C ARG A 174 7.36 7.30 -20.43
N TYR A 175 8.61 7.08 -20.89
CA TYR A 175 9.58 6.37 -20.06
C TYR A 175 10.01 7.22 -18.88
N THR A 176 10.14 6.61 -17.72
CA THR A 176 10.57 7.25 -16.49
C THR A 176 11.38 6.29 -15.63
N LYS A 177 12.11 6.82 -14.66
CA LYS A 177 12.79 5.99 -13.66
C LYS A 177 11.76 5.20 -12.86
N SER A 178 12.16 3.98 -12.48
CA SER A 178 11.31 3.03 -11.76
C SER A 178 10.76 3.61 -10.44
N LEU A 179 11.52 4.48 -9.78
CA LEU A 179 11.06 5.21 -8.61
C LEU A 179 9.77 6.02 -8.91
N LEU A 180 9.81 6.92 -9.91
CA LEU A 180 8.65 7.71 -10.30
C LEU A 180 7.52 6.84 -10.87
N TYR A 181 7.87 5.81 -11.67
CA TYR A 181 6.92 4.81 -12.14
C TYR A 181 6.14 4.19 -10.97
N ASN A 182 6.83 3.75 -9.92
CA ASN A 182 6.17 3.13 -8.77
C ASN A 182 5.28 4.12 -8.01
N ILE A 183 5.72 5.38 -7.85
CA ILE A 183 4.92 6.41 -7.19
C ILE A 183 3.59 6.61 -7.93
N VAL A 184 3.61 6.65 -9.25
CA VAL A 184 2.44 6.95 -10.07
C VAL A 184 1.61 5.70 -10.34
N GLU A 185 2.19 4.64 -10.92
CA GLU A 185 1.46 3.46 -11.40
C GLU A 185 0.98 2.56 -10.24
N TYR A 186 1.68 2.53 -9.10
CA TYR A 186 1.20 1.84 -7.90
C TYR A 186 0.40 2.76 -6.98
N GLN A 187 0.05 3.97 -7.49
CA GLN A 187 -0.82 4.92 -6.81
C GLN A 187 -0.36 5.24 -5.37
N TYR A 188 0.94 5.45 -5.18
CA TYR A 188 1.42 5.97 -3.89
C TYR A 188 0.94 7.40 -3.68
N THR A 189 0.69 8.14 -4.75
CA THR A 189 0.02 9.45 -4.74
C THR A 189 -1.32 9.40 -3.98
N LEU A 190 -2.19 8.44 -4.33
CA LEU A 190 -3.46 8.21 -3.64
C LEU A 190 -3.26 7.84 -2.16
N GLN A 191 -2.25 7.03 -1.86
CA GLN A 191 -1.94 6.64 -0.48
C GLN A 191 -1.53 7.85 0.35
N MET A 192 -0.63 8.69 -0.16
CA MET A 192 -0.18 9.89 0.55
C MET A 192 -1.31 10.89 0.78
N TYR A 193 -2.18 11.10 -0.23
CA TYR A 193 -3.37 11.93 -0.08
C TYR A 193 -4.30 11.41 1.04
N VAL A 194 -4.68 10.14 1.00
CA VAL A 194 -5.56 9.55 2.04
C VAL A 194 -4.93 9.65 3.43
N TYR A 195 -3.65 9.35 3.56
CA TYR A 195 -2.94 9.41 4.84
C TYR A 195 -2.90 10.83 5.39
N GLN A 196 -2.56 11.81 4.55
CA GLN A 196 -2.52 13.23 4.95
C GLN A 196 -3.90 13.73 5.42
N GLU A 197 -4.98 13.38 4.70
CA GLU A 197 -6.34 13.76 5.07
C GLU A 197 -6.78 13.13 6.41
N LEU A 198 -6.45 11.86 6.65
CA LEU A 198 -6.77 11.19 7.92
C LEU A 198 -5.98 11.79 9.09
N LEU A 199 -4.70 12.10 8.88
CA LEU A 199 -3.87 12.77 9.87
C LEU A 199 -4.39 14.18 10.17
N LYS A 200 -4.77 14.95 9.13
CA LYS A 200 -5.38 16.27 9.28
C LYS A 200 -6.68 16.25 10.09
N GLN A 201 -7.53 15.24 9.86
CA GLN A 201 -8.75 15.04 10.67
C GLN A 201 -8.44 14.72 12.13
N THR A 202 -7.38 13.93 12.37
CA THR A 202 -7.02 13.47 13.72
C THR A 202 -6.35 14.57 14.54
N TYR A 203 -5.44 15.32 13.93
CA TYR A 203 -4.56 16.26 14.66
C TYR A 203 -4.87 17.74 14.38
N GLY A 204 -5.68 18.03 13.35
CA GLY A 204 -6.14 19.42 13.04
C GLY A 204 -5.17 20.21 12.19
N TYR A 205 -4.04 19.63 11.71
CA TYR A 205 -3.07 20.27 10.83
C TYR A 205 -2.52 19.28 9.81
N GLU A 206 -1.87 19.80 8.78
CA GLU A 206 -1.30 18.98 7.70
C GLU A 206 0.08 18.45 8.09
N PHE A 207 0.33 17.19 7.74
CA PHE A 207 1.62 16.52 7.89
C PHE A 207 2.31 16.45 6.54
N THR A 208 3.61 16.70 6.53
CA THR A 208 4.44 16.55 5.33
C THR A 208 4.73 15.08 5.04
N PRO A 209 4.31 14.52 3.90
CA PRO A 209 4.56 13.13 3.56
C PRO A 209 5.94 12.94 2.93
N TYR A 210 6.62 11.87 3.35
CA TYR A 210 7.84 11.37 2.72
C TYR A 210 7.69 9.90 2.34
N ILE A 211 8.32 9.51 1.23
CA ILE A 211 8.55 8.10 0.89
C ILE A 211 10.03 7.83 1.06
N MET A 212 10.37 6.85 1.91
CA MET A 212 11.68 6.26 1.95
C MET A 212 11.70 5.02 1.06
N ALA A 213 12.38 5.09 -0.07
CA ALA A 213 12.50 3.99 -1.00
C ALA A 213 13.86 3.28 -0.85
N VAL A 214 13.83 1.94 -0.85
CA VAL A 214 15.05 1.11 -0.90
C VAL A 214 14.88 0.01 -1.94
N SER A 215 15.93 -0.24 -2.75
CA SER A 215 15.86 -1.21 -3.83
C SER A 215 16.31 -2.61 -3.41
N LYS A 216 15.75 -3.63 -4.09
CA LYS A 216 16.11 -5.04 -3.96
C LYS A 216 17.33 -5.43 -4.80
N GLU A 217 18.04 -4.46 -5.38
CA GLU A 217 19.24 -4.68 -6.16
C GLU A 217 20.37 -5.26 -5.28
N PRO A 218 21.36 -5.99 -5.87
CA PRO A 218 22.45 -6.62 -5.10
C PRO A 218 23.21 -5.65 -4.16
N VAL A 219 23.36 -4.41 -4.61
CA VAL A 219 23.76 -3.26 -3.79
C VAL A 219 22.52 -2.37 -3.70
N PRO A 220 21.83 -2.29 -2.55
CA PRO A 220 20.62 -1.52 -2.42
C PRO A 220 20.83 -0.04 -2.70
N ASP A 221 20.10 0.50 -3.67
CA ASP A 221 19.93 1.93 -3.88
C ASP A 221 18.83 2.46 -2.94
N LYS A 222 18.90 3.72 -2.54
CA LYS A 222 17.98 4.32 -1.59
C LYS A 222 17.75 5.77 -1.90
N GLU A 223 16.52 6.23 -1.65
CA GLU A 223 16.13 7.62 -1.88
C GLU A 223 15.05 8.04 -0.88
N LEU A 224 15.19 9.25 -0.34
CA LEU A 224 14.17 9.88 0.49
C LEU A 224 13.47 10.97 -0.33
N ILE A 225 12.18 10.80 -0.56
CA ILE A 225 11.39 11.64 -1.45
C ILE A 225 10.39 12.44 -0.62
N LEU A 226 10.47 13.76 -0.69
CA LEU A 226 9.40 14.64 -0.25
C LEU A 226 8.26 14.57 -1.27
N ILE A 227 7.07 14.31 -0.80
CA ILE A 227 5.86 14.31 -1.63
C ILE A 227 5.25 15.72 -1.57
N ASP A 228 5.35 16.43 -2.67
CA ASP A 228 4.86 17.79 -2.79
C ASP A 228 3.34 17.86 -3.10
N ASP A 229 2.79 19.06 -3.05
CA ASP A 229 1.37 19.31 -3.27
C ASP A 229 0.88 18.82 -4.63
N THR A 230 1.72 18.86 -5.67
CA THR A 230 1.37 18.37 -7.02
C THR A 230 1.09 16.87 -6.99
N ILE A 231 1.90 16.11 -6.25
CA ILE A 231 1.73 14.66 -6.10
C ILE A 231 0.52 14.35 -5.22
N ILE A 232 0.27 15.15 -4.19
CA ILE A 232 -0.94 15.04 -3.35
C ILE A 232 -2.20 15.32 -4.18
N GLU A 233 -2.20 16.37 -5.02
CA GLU A 233 -3.32 16.69 -5.93
C GLU A 233 -3.60 15.55 -6.91
N MET A 234 -2.57 14.91 -7.49
CA MET A 234 -2.77 13.69 -8.31
C MET A 234 -3.50 12.60 -7.52
N GLY A 235 -3.13 12.38 -6.26
CA GLY A 235 -3.79 11.41 -5.39
C GLY A 235 -5.24 11.76 -5.10
N ARG A 236 -5.52 13.04 -4.87
CA ARG A 236 -6.85 13.60 -4.70
C ARG A 236 -7.72 13.40 -5.95
N ASP A 237 -7.20 13.71 -7.12
CA ASP A 237 -7.92 13.55 -8.40
C ASP A 237 -8.28 12.08 -8.64
N ILE A 238 -7.36 11.16 -8.34
CA ILE A 238 -7.64 9.71 -8.41
C ILE A 238 -8.79 9.36 -7.44
N PHE A 239 -8.75 9.86 -6.20
CA PHE A 239 -9.77 9.59 -5.21
C PHE A 239 -11.15 10.07 -5.68
N TYR A 240 -11.28 11.36 -6.02
CA TYR A 240 -12.55 11.96 -6.45
C TYR A 240 -13.04 11.41 -7.80
N GLY A 241 -12.14 11.00 -8.68
CA GLY A 241 -12.51 10.33 -9.93
C GLY A 241 -13.15 8.95 -9.75
N HIS A 242 -12.99 8.32 -8.57
CA HIS A 242 -13.50 6.96 -8.33
C HIS A 242 -14.48 6.85 -7.16
N VAL A 243 -14.63 7.87 -6.31
CA VAL A 243 -15.35 7.77 -5.04
C VAL A 243 -16.83 7.46 -5.22
N GLU A 244 -17.52 8.02 -6.22
CA GLU A 244 -18.94 7.74 -6.44
C GLU A 244 -19.17 6.30 -6.92
N ALA A 245 -18.34 5.80 -7.85
CA ALA A 245 -18.39 4.41 -8.28
C ALA A 245 -18.03 3.44 -7.13
N LEU A 246 -17.14 3.84 -6.23
CA LEU A 246 -16.83 3.10 -5.01
C LEU A 246 -18.05 3.04 -4.07
N LYS A 247 -18.75 4.16 -3.84
CA LYS A 247 -19.97 4.19 -3.03
C LYS A 247 -21.03 3.25 -3.59
N ASP A 248 -21.21 3.21 -4.90
CA ASP A 248 -22.15 2.30 -5.56
C ASP A 248 -21.74 0.83 -5.36
N ALA A 249 -20.46 0.52 -5.48
CA ALA A 249 -19.95 -0.83 -5.23
C ALA A 249 -20.14 -1.26 -3.75
N LEU A 250 -19.85 -0.37 -2.80
CA LEU A 250 -20.04 -0.64 -1.37
C LEU A 250 -21.52 -0.78 -0.99
N ALA A 251 -22.41 -0.09 -1.68
CA ALA A 251 -23.85 -0.24 -1.54
C ALA A 251 -24.42 -1.48 -2.27
N HIS A 252 -23.56 -2.37 -2.77
CA HIS A 252 -23.91 -3.58 -3.52
C HIS A 252 -24.78 -3.31 -4.76
N LYS A 253 -24.68 -2.13 -5.34
CA LYS A 253 -25.30 -1.86 -6.64
C LYS A 253 -24.55 -2.62 -7.75
N SER A 254 -25.21 -2.79 -8.89
CA SER A 254 -24.57 -3.34 -10.07
C SER A 254 -23.48 -2.41 -10.57
N VAL A 255 -22.26 -2.93 -10.68
CA VAL A 255 -21.09 -2.20 -11.18
C VAL A 255 -20.44 -2.94 -12.33
N GLU A 256 -19.74 -2.20 -13.18
CA GLU A 256 -19.08 -2.79 -14.34
C GLU A 256 -17.72 -3.42 -13.95
N GLY A 257 -17.39 -4.52 -14.64
CA GLY A 257 -16.07 -5.15 -14.55
C GLY A 257 -15.09 -4.50 -15.53
N CYS A 258 -13.79 -4.58 -15.22
CA CYS A 258 -12.75 -4.02 -16.09
C CYS A 258 -12.56 -4.79 -17.43
N GLY A 259 -13.14 -6.00 -17.57
CA GLY A 259 -13.07 -6.80 -18.78
C GLY A 259 -11.76 -7.60 -18.98
N HIS A 260 -10.73 -7.37 -18.18
CA HIS A 260 -9.38 -7.95 -18.39
C HIS A 260 -8.74 -8.58 -17.15
N CYS A 261 -9.32 -8.45 -15.97
CA CYS A 261 -8.82 -9.15 -14.76
C CYS A 261 -9.24 -10.62 -14.76
N ASP A 262 -8.66 -11.40 -13.86
CA ASP A 262 -8.92 -12.83 -13.67
C ASP A 262 -10.43 -13.15 -13.53
N TYR A 263 -11.13 -12.40 -12.68
CA TYR A 263 -12.57 -12.55 -12.49
C TYR A 263 -13.35 -12.26 -13.78
N CYS A 264 -13.08 -11.13 -14.42
CA CYS A 264 -13.79 -10.73 -15.64
C CYS A 264 -13.55 -11.69 -16.80
N LEU A 265 -12.31 -12.19 -16.95
CA LEU A 265 -11.98 -13.16 -17.99
C LEU A 265 -12.64 -14.53 -17.75
N THR A 266 -12.63 -15.00 -16.50
CA THR A 266 -13.26 -16.27 -16.13
C THR A 266 -14.78 -16.25 -16.36
N ASN A 267 -15.43 -15.11 -16.13
CA ASN A 267 -16.88 -14.96 -16.27
C ASN A 267 -17.31 -14.38 -17.63
N LYS A 268 -16.36 -14.23 -18.57
CA LYS A 268 -16.63 -13.69 -19.91
C LYS A 268 -17.41 -14.70 -20.76
N SER A 269 -18.56 -14.29 -21.26
CA SER A 269 -19.34 -15.06 -22.24
C SER A 269 -19.28 -14.42 -23.62
N LEU A 270 -19.03 -15.22 -24.65
CA LEU A 270 -19.08 -14.76 -26.04
C LEU A 270 -20.52 -14.84 -26.53
N THR A 271 -21.18 -13.71 -26.68
CA THR A 271 -22.58 -13.62 -27.15
C THR A 271 -22.68 -13.29 -28.64
N THR A 272 -21.67 -12.58 -29.18
CA THR A 272 -21.61 -12.17 -30.60
C THR A 272 -20.17 -12.17 -31.09
N ALA A 273 -19.99 -12.34 -32.42
CA ALA A 273 -18.70 -12.06 -33.05
C ALA A 273 -18.50 -10.55 -33.17
N LYS A 274 -17.31 -10.08 -32.88
CA LYS A 274 -16.89 -8.67 -33.05
C LYS A 274 -16.02 -8.55 -34.29
N THR A 275 -16.15 -7.44 -35.00
CA THR A 275 -15.25 -7.09 -36.10
C THR A 275 -13.95 -6.47 -35.57
N VAL A 276 -12.89 -6.49 -36.39
CA VAL A 276 -11.64 -5.82 -36.04
C VAL A 276 -11.84 -4.32 -35.78
N ALA A 277 -12.74 -3.68 -36.54
CA ALA A 277 -13.06 -2.27 -36.38
C ALA A 277 -13.63 -1.94 -34.99
N GLU A 278 -14.44 -2.82 -34.39
CA GLU A 278 -14.97 -2.66 -33.03
C GLU A 278 -13.89 -2.79 -31.96
N PHE A 279 -12.80 -3.53 -32.22
CA PHE A 279 -11.64 -3.61 -31.32
C PHE A 279 -10.73 -2.37 -31.40
N LEU A 280 -10.70 -1.69 -32.56
CA LEU A 280 -9.88 -0.47 -32.72
C LEU A 280 -10.54 0.77 -32.08
N GLN A 281 -11.79 0.67 -31.65
CA GLN A 281 -12.53 1.76 -30.99
C GLN A 281 -12.55 1.63 -29.45
N GLN A 282 -11.97 0.58 -28.89
CA GLN A 282 -11.81 0.35 -27.46
C GLN A 282 -10.42 0.83 -26.95
#